data_e8b0873a69b3050d1d699e0bc45315ce
#
_entry.id   e8b0873a69b3050d1d699e0bc45315ce
#
_cell.length_a   1.000
_cell.length_b   1.000
_cell.length_c   1.000
_cell.angle_alpha   90.00
_cell.angle_beta   90.00
_cell.angle_gamma   90.00
#
_symmetry.space_group_name_H-M   'P 1'
#
loop_
_entity.id
_entity.type
_entity.pdbx_description
1 polymer ?
#
loop_
_entity_poly.entity_id
_entity_poly.type
_entity_poly.pdbx_seq_one_letter_code
_entity_poly.pdbx_strand_id
1 'polypeptide(L)'
;KRQGDNDQREQDEIVDEMIDAGCDVLCVNLVDRTAPANIIKSARQSNIPVIFFNREPVRDDLMQWEKLYYVGCDAKESGDMQGEIAANYIKKHSEVDRNGDGKIQYVLLEGEAGHQDAISRTDCSVKTIMDKGVDLEKLSYQFADWNRGQAENRMTQLISQYGSQIELVISNNDEMALGAVEAYDNSSISRDKWPVIFGIDGLDDALQAIKQGNMQGTVYNDKEAQAGEIARLAVDLFKGNSLDGHNLDEGKYYVSPYWKVDVDLSLIHI
;
A
#
# COMPACT_ATOMS: atom_id res chain seq x y z
N LYS A 1 22.83 -2.06 3.97
CA LYS A 1 21.70 -1.40 3.31
C LYS A 1 22.20 -0.20 2.53
N ARG A 2 21.80 -0.08 1.26
CA ARG A 2 22.07 1.04 0.38
C ARG A 2 20.77 1.50 -0.28
N GLN A 3 20.74 2.72 -0.81
CA GLN A 3 19.55 3.34 -1.40
C GLN A 3 19.91 4.00 -2.73
N GLY A 4 19.10 3.82 -3.74
CA GLY A 4 19.31 4.34 -5.10
C GLY A 4 18.51 5.60 -5.40
N ASP A 5 18.25 6.45 -4.43
CA ASP A 5 17.63 7.79 -4.48
C ASP A 5 16.58 8.01 -5.59
N ASN A 6 15.75 6.98 -5.84
CA ASN A 6 14.72 6.91 -6.90
C ASN A 6 15.28 6.95 -8.35
N ASP A 7 16.55 6.62 -8.56
CA ASP A 7 17.14 6.39 -9.89
C ASP A 7 17.45 4.89 -10.07
N GLN A 8 16.83 4.24 -11.05
CA GLN A 8 17.04 2.82 -11.31
C GLN A 8 18.49 2.52 -11.75
N ARG A 9 19.15 3.41 -12.46
CA ARG A 9 20.55 3.21 -12.87
C ARG A 9 21.49 3.26 -11.67
N GLU A 10 21.24 4.18 -10.73
CA GLU A 10 21.99 4.21 -9.48
C GLU A 10 21.75 2.94 -8.66
N GLN A 11 20.51 2.43 -8.63
CA GLN A 11 20.22 1.15 -7.98
C GLN A 11 20.97 -0.01 -8.65
N ASP A 12 21.03 -0.06 -9.98
CA ASP A 12 21.77 -1.07 -10.73
C ASP A 12 23.28 -1.04 -10.38
N GLU A 13 23.90 0.16 -10.34
CA GLU A 13 25.30 0.35 -9.95
C GLU A 13 25.55 -0.10 -8.50
N ILE A 14 24.65 0.23 -7.57
CA ILE A 14 24.72 -0.21 -6.17
C ILE A 14 24.66 -1.75 -6.07
N VAL A 15 23.82 -2.39 -6.86
CA VAL A 15 23.74 -3.86 -6.90
C VAL A 15 25.03 -4.47 -7.40
N ASP A 16 25.63 -3.93 -8.47
CA ASP A 16 26.93 -4.37 -8.97
C ASP A 16 28.03 -4.22 -7.91
N GLU A 17 28.07 -3.08 -7.20
CA GLU A 17 29.01 -2.88 -6.09
C GLU A 17 28.80 -3.88 -4.94
N MET A 18 27.55 -4.25 -4.63
CA MET A 18 27.28 -5.25 -3.59
C MET A 18 27.74 -6.65 -4.01
N ILE A 19 27.56 -7.00 -5.29
CA ILE A 19 28.05 -8.25 -5.87
C ILE A 19 29.58 -8.29 -5.80
N ASP A 20 30.25 -7.22 -6.22
CA ASP A 20 31.72 -7.11 -6.18
C ASP A 20 32.27 -7.16 -4.74
N ALA A 21 31.51 -6.67 -3.77
CA ALA A 21 31.83 -6.77 -2.35
C ALA A 21 31.61 -8.18 -1.77
N GLY A 22 31.10 -9.15 -2.56
CA GLY A 22 30.95 -10.54 -2.18
C GLY A 22 29.70 -10.83 -1.36
N CYS A 23 28.58 -10.20 -1.67
CA CYS A 23 27.31 -10.59 -1.06
C CYS A 23 26.82 -11.95 -1.57
N ASP A 24 26.17 -12.73 -0.71
CA ASP A 24 25.69 -14.08 -1.03
C ASP A 24 24.21 -14.11 -1.47
N VAL A 25 23.42 -13.12 -1.05
CA VAL A 25 22.00 -12.96 -1.37
C VAL A 25 21.69 -11.48 -1.52
N LEU A 26 20.91 -11.12 -2.52
CA LEU A 26 20.41 -9.76 -2.72
C LEU A 26 18.94 -9.68 -2.29
N CYS A 27 18.59 -8.66 -1.48
CA CYS A 27 17.22 -8.29 -1.19
C CYS A 27 16.97 -6.90 -1.78
N VAL A 28 16.08 -6.80 -2.76
CA VAL A 28 15.91 -5.59 -3.59
C VAL A 28 14.45 -5.13 -3.58
N ASN A 29 14.24 -3.88 -3.13
CA ASN A 29 13.00 -3.15 -3.43
C ASN A 29 13.28 -2.31 -4.69
N LEU A 30 12.70 -2.69 -5.81
CA LEU A 30 12.96 -2.03 -7.10
C LEU A 30 12.56 -0.55 -7.07
N VAL A 31 13.37 0.31 -7.68
CA VAL A 31 12.96 1.68 -7.98
C VAL A 31 11.91 1.65 -9.11
N ASP A 32 12.19 0.97 -10.19
CA ASP A 32 11.26 0.73 -11.28
C ASP A 32 10.99 -0.78 -11.45
N ARG A 33 9.74 -1.19 -11.16
CA ARG A 33 9.32 -2.59 -11.28
C ARG A 33 9.42 -3.16 -12.70
N THR A 34 9.47 -2.30 -13.70
CA THR A 34 9.52 -2.68 -15.12
C THR A 34 10.96 -2.76 -15.69
N ALA A 35 11.95 -2.42 -14.86
CA ALA A 35 13.35 -2.35 -15.27
C ALA A 35 14.32 -3.20 -14.41
N PRO A 36 13.97 -4.44 -13.99
CA PRO A 36 14.86 -5.28 -13.19
C PRO A 36 15.97 -5.97 -13.99
N ALA A 37 16.00 -5.80 -15.32
CA ALA A 37 16.78 -6.62 -16.23
C ALA A 37 18.31 -6.59 -15.94
N ASN A 38 18.86 -5.43 -15.59
CA ASN A 38 20.30 -5.32 -15.28
C ASN A 38 20.60 -6.05 -13.95
N ILE A 39 19.79 -5.85 -12.92
CA ILE A 39 19.95 -6.53 -11.64
C ILE A 39 19.88 -8.05 -11.81
N ILE A 40 18.88 -8.55 -12.56
CA ILE A 40 18.74 -9.98 -12.86
C ILE A 40 19.95 -10.52 -13.61
N LYS A 41 20.45 -9.77 -14.60
CA LYS A 41 21.61 -10.16 -15.40
C LYS A 41 22.88 -10.27 -14.51
N SER A 42 23.20 -9.25 -13.74
CA SER A 42 24.38 -9.21 -12.87
C SER A 42 24.33 -10.31 -11.79
N ALA A 43 23.18 -10.47 -11.13
CA ALA A 43 22.97 -11.53 -10.15
C ALA A 43 23.11 -12.93 -10.75
N ARG A 44 22.54 -13.18 -11.95
CA ARG A 44 22.63 -14.45 -12.64
C ARG A 44 24.08 -14.78 -13.08
N GLN A 45 24.83 -13.80 -13.56
CA GLN A 45 26.24 -13.97 -13.94
C GLN A 45 27.11 -14.37 -12.74
N SER A 46 26.81 -13.83 -11.57
CA SER A 46 27.50 -14.11 -10.31
C SER A 46 26.87 -15.26 -9.51
N ASN A 47 25.78 -15.86 -10.04
CA ASN A 47 25.02 -16.94 -9.42
C ASN A 47 24.47 -16.59 -8.02
N ILE A 48 24.14 -15.33 -7.76
CA ILE A 48 23.65 -14.79 -6.48
C ILE A 48 22.12 -14.71 -6.54
N PRO A 49 21.37 -15.38 -5.65
CA PRO A 49 19.90 -15.29 -5.61
C PRO A 49 19.41 -13.88 -5.24
N VAL A 50 18.24 -13.53 -5.79
CA VAL A 50 17.59 -12.23 -5.54
C VAL A 50 16.20 -12.44 -4.96
N ILE A 51 15.93 -11.78 -3.84
CA ILE A 51 14.61 -11.63 -3.25
C ILE A 51 14.14 -10.20 -3.55
N PHE A 52 13.23 -10.06 -4.48
CA PHE A 52 12.52 -8.80 -4.66
C PHE A 52 11.45 -8.67 -3.57
N PHE A 53 11.22 -7.46 -3.08
CA PHE A 53 10.19 -7.22 -2.08
C PHE A 53 9.49 -5.88 -2.29
N ASN A 54 8.30 -5.72 -1.72
CA ASN A 54 7.44 -4.55 -1.83
C ASN A 54 7.01 -4.29 -3.28
N ARG A 55 7.83 -3.67 -4.14
CA ARG A 55 7.50 -3.47 -5.56
C ARG A 55 7.70 -4.78 -6.33
N GLU A 56 6.59 -5.40 -6.72
CA GLU A 56 6.58 -6.64 -7.46
C GLU A 56 7.14 -6.44 -8.87
N PRO A 57 8.20 -7.15 -9.30
CA PRO A 57 8.64 -7.12 -10.69
C PRO A 57 7.55 -7.67 -11.63
N VAL A 58 7.68 -7.39 -12.92
CA VAL A 58 6.80 -8.04 -13.90
C VAL A 58 6.99 -9.55 -13.83
N ARG A 59 5.88 -10.32 -13.89
CA ARG A 59 5.90 -11.77 -13.73
C ARG A 59 6.91 -12.45 -14.65
N ASP A 60 6.95 -12.04 -15.92
CA ASP A 60 7.87 -12.63 -16.91
C ASP A 60 9.34 -12.40 -16.52
N ASP A 61 9.68 -11.29 -15.87
CA ASP A 61 11.02 -11.03 -15.37
C ASP A 61 11.37 -11.96 -14.20
N LEU A 62 10.44 -12.17 -13.25
CA LEU A 62 10.67 -13.07 -12.13
C LEU A 62 10.84 -14.54 -12.56
N MET A 63 10.21 -14.94 -13.67
CA MET A 63 10.28 -16.29 -14.19
C MET A 63 11.53 -16.58 -15.05
N GLN A 64 12.37 -15.58 -15.36
CA GLN A 64 13.54 -15.75 -16.23
C GLN A 64 14.64 -16.63 -15.63
N TRP A 65 14.67 -16.78 -14.31
CA TRP A 65 15.72 -17.54 -13.63
C TRP A 65 15.20 -18.15 -12.33
N GLU A 66 15.65 -19.38 -12.01
CA GLU A 66 15.17 -20.14 -10.84
C GLU A 66 15.48 -19.48 -9.48
N LYS A 67 16.54 -18.64 -9.40
CA LYS A 67 16.96 -17.98 -8.15
C LYS A 67 16.41 -16.58 -7.96
N LEU A 68 15.28 -16.27 -8.58
CA LEU A 68 14.53 -15.03 -8.35
C LEU A 68 13.28 -15.34 -7.52
N TYR A 69 13.05 -14.53 -6.51
CA TYR A 69 11.93 -14.67 -5.57
C TYR A 69 11.27 -13.32 -5.33
N TYR A 70 10.01 -13.36 -4.90
CA TYR A 70 9.28 -12.16 -4.47
C TYR A 70 8.63 -12.39 -3.11
N VAL A 71 8.73 -11.39 -2.24
CA VAL A 71 8.05 -11.33 -0.94
C VAL A 71 7.27 -10.02 -0.87
N GLY A 72 5.96 -10.12 -0.77
CA GLY A 72 5.08 -8.94 -0.71
C GLY A 72 3.65 -9.30 -0.40
N CYS A 73 2.71 -8.53 -0.94
CA CYS A 73 1.27 -8.69 -0.71
C CYS A 73 0.50 -8.54 -2.02
N ASP A 74 -0.78 -8.94 -2.02
CA ASP A 74 -1.70 -8.68 -3.12
C ASP A 74 -2.38 -7.32 -2.95
N ALA A 75 -1.93 -6.33 -3.71
CA ALA A 75 -2.49 -4.98 -3.66
C ALA A 75 -3.99 -4.93 -4.03
N LYS A 76 -4.47 -5.86 -4.87
CA LYS A 76 -5.90 -5.96 -5.22
C LYS A 76 -6.71 -6.36 -3.99
N GLU A 77 -6.25 -7.39 -3.27
CA GLU A 77 -6.89 -7.83 -2.03
C GLU A 77 -7.01 -6.68 -1.03
N SER A 78 -5.95 -5.88 -0.85
CA SER A 78 -6.00 -4.73 0.06
C SER A 78 -7.00 -3.66 -0.37
N GLY A 79 -7.09 -3.38 -1.68
CA GLY A 79 -8.08 -2.46 -2.23
C GLY A 79 -9.51 -2.97 -2.04
N ASP A 80 -9.75 -4.26 -2.32
CA ASP A 80 -11.05 -4.88 -2.09
C ASP A 80 -11.46 -4.84 -0.62
N MET A 81 -10.54 -5.16 0.29
CA MET A 81 -10.78 -5.09 1.74
C MET A 81 -11.09 -3.66 2.21
N GLN A 82 -10.37 -2.66 1.73
CA GLN A 82 -10.65 -1.25 2.03
C GLN A 82 -12.05 -0.86 1.54
N GLY A 83 -12.38 -1.23 0.30
CA GLY A 83 -13.70 -1.00 -0.26
C GLY A 83 -14.82 -1.68 0.54
N GLU A 84 -14.58 -2.89 1.04
CA GLU A 84 -15.54 -3.60 1.90
C GLU A 84 -15.77 -2.91 3.25
N ILE A 85 -14.70 -2.49 3.92
CA ILE A 85 -14.81 -1.75 5.20
C ILE A 85 -15.59 -0.45 4.98
N ALA A 86 -15.21 0.33 3.95
CA ALA A 86 -15.84 1.59 3.63
C ALA A 86 -17.34 1.45 3.30
N ALA A 87 -17.69 0.49 2.41
CA ALA A 87 -19.08 0.25 2.06
C ALA A 87 -19.92 -0.23 3.24
N ASN A 88 -19.37 -1.10 4.09
CA ASN A 88 -20.07 -1.58 5.28
C ASN A 88 -20.31 -0.45 6.28
N TYR A 89 -19.31 0.42 6.49
CA TYR A 89 -19.46 1.59 7.34
C TYR A 89 -20.54 2.53 6.81
N ILE A 90 -20.47 2.94 5.56
CA ILE A 90 -21.42 3.86 4.93
C ILE A 90 -22.86 3.31 5.03
N LYS A 91 -23.07 2.02 4.82
CA LYS A 91 -24.41 1.40 4.92
C LYS A 91 -24.99 1.39 6.34
N LYS A 92 -24.14 1.33 7.36
CA LYS A 92 -24.54 1.41 8.78
C LYS A 92 -24.76 2.85 9.25
N HIS A 93 -24.17 3.82 8.55
CA HIS A 93 -24.09 5.23 8.92
C HIS A 93 -24.64 6.11 7.81
N SER A 94 -26.00 6.16 7.68
CA SER A 94 -26.68 6.95 6.65
C SER A 94 -26.40 8.45 6.73
N GLU A 95 -25.89 8.94 7.85
CA GLU A 95 -25.46 10.33 8.07
C GLU A 95 -24.20 10.69 7.29
N VAL A 96 -23.49 9.73 6.68
CA VAL A 96 -22.35 9.98 5.78
C VAL A 96 -22.80 10.72 4.54
N ASP A 97 -23.97 10.37 3.98
CA ASP A 97 -24.65 11.13 2.92
C ASP A 97 -25.29 12.39 3.57
N ARG A 98 -24.46 13.44 3.70
CA ARG A 98 -24.87 14.66 4.43
C ARG A 98 -25.83 15.55 3.64
N ASN A 99 -25.76 15.48 2.32
CA ASN A 99 -26.64 16.27 1.45
C ASN A 99 -27.95 15.55 1.12
N GLY A 100 -28.04 14.23 1.38
CA GLY A 100 -29.23 13.40 1.18
C GLY A 100 -29.56 13.12 -0.27
N ASP A 101 -28.58 13.19 -1.17
CA ASP A 101 -28.82 12.96 -2.62
C ASP A 101 -28.71 11.50 -3.04
N GLY A 102 -28.37 10.61 -2.11
CA GLY A 102 -28.22 9.17 -2.34
C GLY A 102 -26.87 8.76 -2.92
N LYS A 103 -25.91 9.68 -3.00
CA LYS A 103 -24.54 9.44 -3.42
C LYS A 103 -23.58 9.84 -2.33
N ILE A 104 -22.37 9.30 -2.38
CA ILE A 104 -21.28 9.68 -1.49
C ILE A 104 -20.22 10.42 -2.29
N GLN A 105 -20.04 11.70 -1.98
CA GLN A 105 -19.05 12.55 -2.63
C GLN A 105 -17.67 12.25 -2.06
N TYR A 106 -16.77 11.74 -2.92
CA TYR A 106 -15.46 11.29 -2.47
C TYR A 106 -14.28 11.98 -3.14
N VAL A 107 -13.19 12.03 -2.41
CA VAL A 107 -11.86 12.32 -2.93
C VAL A 107 -10.96 11.10 -2.75
N LEU A 108 -10.00 10.93 -3.66
CA LEU A 108 -9.04 9.84 -3.62
C LEU A 108 -7.63 10.39 -3.58
N LEU A 109 -6.85 9.88 -2.61
CA LEU A 109 -5.42 10.12 -2.47
C LEU A 109 -4.67 8.87 -2.96
N GLU A 110 -4.04 9.01 -4.12
CA GLU A 110 -3.25 7.93 -4.73
C GLU A 110 -1.78 8.06 -4.36
N GLY A 111 -1.10 6.94 -4.28
CA GLY A 111 0.33 6.87 -4.10
C GLY A 111 1.11 7.45 -5.28
N GLU A 112 2.23 6.85 -5.60
CA GLU A 112 3.10 7.28 -6.70
C GLU A 112 2.49 6.92 -8.06
N ALA A 113 2.53 7.85 -9.00
CA ALA A 113 2.03 7.63 -10.36
C ALA A 113 2.74 6.45 -11.03
N GLY A 114 1.95 5.52 -11.58
CA GLY A 114 2.47 4.31 -12.24
C GLY A 114 2.87 3.17 -11.30
N HIS A 115 2.79 3.37 -9.98
CA HIS A 115 2.99 2.30 -9.01
C HIS A 115 1.85 1.28 -9.07
N GLN A 116 2.18 -0.01 -9.23
CA GLN A 116 1.16 -1.06 -9.38
C GLN A 116 0.18 -1.13 -8.21
N ASP A 117 0.69 -1.00 -6.98
CA ASP A 117 -0.16 -1.04 -5.80
C ASP A 117 -1.11 0.16 -5.75
N ALA A 118 -0.62 1.36 -6.13
CA ALA A 118 -1.46 2.55 -6.17
C ALA A 118 -2.63 2.38 -7.13
N ILE A 119 -2.35 1.93 -8.35
CA ILE A 119 -3.37 1.66 -9.38
C ILE A 119 -4.36 0.59 -8.89
N SER A 120 -3.84 -0.55 -8.39
CA SER A 120 -4.68 -1.67 -7.94
C SER A 120 -5.56 -1.28 -6.75
N ARG A 121 -5.01 -0.61 -5.74
CA ARG A 121 -5.76 -0.15 -4.56
C ARG A 121 -6.83 0.85 -4.94
N THR A 122 -6.51 1.80 -5.83
CA THR A 122 -7.46 2.79 -6.35
C THR A 122 -8.65 2.14 -7.05
N ASP A 123 -8.37 1.29 -8.04
CA ASP A 123 -9.41 0.67 -8.85
C ASP A 123 -10.27 -0.30 -8.02
N CYS A 124 -9.63 -1.17 -7.23
CA CYS A 124 -10.33 -2.18 -6.44
C CYS A 124 -11.17 -1.57 -5.32
N SER A 125 -10.67 -0.56 -4.59
CA SER A 125 -11.45 0.04 -3.50
C SER A 125 -12.71 0.73 -4.02
N VAL A 126 -12.60 1.56 -5.04
CA VAL A 126 -13.75 2.26 -5.65
C VAL A 126 -14.74 1.25 -6.23
N LYS A 127 -14.24 0.29 -7.02
CA LYS A 127 -15.09 -0.75 -7.61
C LYS A 127 -15.83 -1.55 -6.54
N THR A 128 -15.17 -1.98 -5.49
CA THR A 128 -15.77 -2.78 -4.42
C THR A 128 -16.83 -2.01 -3.64
N ILE A 129 -16.62 -0.71 -3.38
CA ILE A 129 -17.65 0.14 -2.76
C ILE A 129 -18.91 0.18 -3.64
N MET A 130 -18.74 0.38 -4.94
CA MET A 130 -19.86 0.43 -5.90
C MET A 130 -20.54 -0.92 -6.06
N ASP A 131 -19.79 -2.01 -6.20
CA ASP A 131 -20.32 -3.39 -6.29
C ASP A 131 -21.14 -3.79 -5.06
N LYS A 132 -20.79 -3.21 -3.89
CA LYS A 132 -21.59 -3.35 -2.67
C LYS A 132 -22.81 -2.43 -2.61
N GLY A 133 -23.12 -1.70 -3.67
CA GLY A 133 -24.35 -0.90 -3.81
C GLY A 133 -24.30 0.45 -3.09
N VAL A 134 -23.13 1.07 -2.99
CA VAL A 134 -22.95 2.47 -2.58
C VAL A 134 -22.68 3.29 -3.83
N ASP A 135 -23.53 4.25 -4.14
CA ASP A 135 -23.32 5.17 -5.25
C ASP A 135 -22.26 6.21 -4.89
N LEU A 136 -21.24 6.32 -5.73
CA LEU A 136 -20.12 7.24 -5.52
C LEU A 136 -20.12 8.38 -6.53
N GLU A 137 -19.85 9.60 -6.07
CA GLU A 137 -19.59 10.77 -6.91
C GLU A 137 -18.16 11.30 -6.66
N LYS A 138 -17.31 11.20 -7.69
CA LYS A 138 -15.92 11.63 -7.57
C LYS A 138 -15.78 13.14 -7.65
N LEU A 139 -15.36 13.79 -6.57
CA LEU A 139 -15.02 15.22 -6.56
C LEU A 139 -13.61 15.46 -7.07
N SER A 140 -12.66 14.66 -6.62
CA SER A 140 -11.25 14.81 -7.00
C SER A 140 -10.46 13.52 -6.84
N TYR A 141 -9.31 13.50 -7.50
CA TYR A 141 -8.30 12.47 -7.49
C TYR A 141 -6.93 13.14 -7.48
N GLN A 142 -6.08 12.81 -6.52
CA GLN A 142 -4.79 13.48 -6.32
C GLN A 142 -3.69 12.47 -6.03
N PHE A 143 -2.55 12.63 -6.69
CA PHE A 143 -1.32 11.95 -6.30
C PHE A 143 -0.70 12.65 -5.09
N ALA A 144 -0.31 11.87 -4.09
CA ALA A 144 0.37 12.34 -2.89
C ALA A 144 1.60 11.49 -2.53
N ASP A 145 2.05 10.64 -3.46
CA ASP A 145 3.34 9.95 -3.47
C ASP A 145 3.68 9.22 -2.15
N TRP A 146 2.68 8.57 -1.52
CA TRP A 146 2.80 7.86 -0.24
C TRP A 146 3.20 8.77 0.94
N ASN A 147 3.15 10.09 0.77
CA ASN A 147 3.72 11.06 1.70
C ASN A 147 2.65 11.85 2.45
N ARG A 148 2.73 11.83 3.79
CA ARG A 148 1.78 12.50 4.71
C ARG A 148 1.68 14.00 4.43
N GLY A 149 2.81 14.70 4.34
CA GLY A 149 2.82 16.15 4.11
C GLY A 149 2.32 16.56 2.72
N GLN A 150 2.57 15.74 1.68
CA GLN A 150 1.98 15.98 0.37
C GLN A 150 0.46 15.78 0.41
N ALA A 151 -0.02 14.73 1.08
CA ALA A 151 -1.44 14.48 1.26
C ALA A 151 -2.13 15.60 2.05
N GLU A 152 -1.51 16.09 3.13
CA GLU A 152 -1.99 17.26 3.89
C GLU A 152 -2.14 18.48 2.98
N ASN A 153 -1.12 18.80 2.18
CA ASN A 153 -1.16 19.92 1.25
C ASN A 153 -2.27 19.77 0.19
N ARG A 154 -2.45 18.55 -0.39
CA ARG A 154 -3.53 18.27 -1.35
C ARG A 154 -4.90 18.41 -0.70
N MET A 155 -5.08 17.82 0.48
CA MET A 155 -6.35 17.91 1.21
C MET A 155 -6.69 19.33 1.65
N THR A 156 -5.72 20.13 2.07
CA THR A 156 -5.92 21.56 2.36
C THR A 156 -6.51 22.32 1.16
N GLN A 157 -6.00 22.05 -0.04
CA GLN A 157 -6.53 22.62 -1.27
C GLN A 157 -7.96 22.12 -1.57
N LEU A 158 -8.21 20.81 -1.41
CA LEU A 158 -9.52 20.22 -1.63
C LEU A 158 -10.56 20.71 -0.61
N ILE A 159 -10.17 20.90 0.65
CA ILE A 159 -11.03 21.50 1.68
C ILE A 159 -11.40 22.93 1.31
N SER A 160 -10.44 23.72 0.79
CA SER A 160 -10.72 25.08 0.32
C SER A 160 -11.68 25.09 -0.87
N GLN A 161 -11.64 24.08 -1.75
CA GLN A 161 -12.47 24.00 -2.95
C GLN A 161 -13.86 23.44 -2.70
N TYR A 162 -13.97 22.36 -1.90
CA TYR A 162 -15.19 21.57 -1.73
C TYR A 162 -15.78 21.67 -0.33
N GLY A 163 -14.97 22.03 0.68
CA GLY A 163 -15.41 22.21 2.06
C GLY A 163 -16.10 20.95 2.61
N SER A 164 -17.29 21.13 3.14
CA SER A 164 -18.09 20.04 3.69
C SER A 164 -18.80 19.16 2.65
N GLN A 165 -18.57 19.37 1.35
CA GLN A 165 -19.10 18.47 0.33
C GLN A 165 -18.33 17.13 0.29
N ILE A 166 -17.07 17.09 0.76
CA ILE A 166 -16.29 15.85 0.83
C ILE A 166 -16.87 14.96 1.94
N GLU A 167 -17.44 13.83 1.59
CA GLU A 167 -18.08 12.88 2.51
C GLU A 167 -17.22 11.64 2.78
N LEU A 168 -16.33 11.30 1.83
CA LEU A 168 -15.45 10.16 1.94
C LEU A 168 -14.06 10.52 1.40
N VAL A 169 -13.02 10.09 2.14
CA VAL A 169 -11.63 10.07 1.67
C VAL A 169 -11.17 8.62 1.56
N ILE A 170 -10.84 8.21 0.33
CA ILE A 170 -10.17 6.93 0.05
C ILE A 170 -8.69 7.22 -0.10
N SER A 171 -7.85 6.63 0.73
CA SER A 171 -6.40 6.80 0.65
C SER A 171 -5.70 5.47 0.41
N ASN A 172 -4.75 5.45 -0.53
CA ASN A 172 -4.03 4.22 -0.86
C ASN A 172 -3.10 3.74 0.26
N ASN A 173 -2.76 4.61 1.24
CA ASN A 173 -2.06 4.20 2.45
C ASN A 173 -2.43 5.06 3.66
N ASP A 174 -1.98 4.64 4.85
CA ASP A 174 -2.25 5.32 6.11
C ASP A 174 -1.51 6.65 6.26
N GLU A 175 -0.28 6.76 5.75
CA GLU A 175 0.46 8.03 5.80
C GLU A 175 -0.33 9.16 5.11
N MET A 176 -0.86 8.90 3.93
CA MET A 176 -1.67 9.87 3.21
C MET A 176 -3.05 10.10 3.89
N ALA A 177 -3.65 9.03 4.48
CA ALA A 177 -4.88 9.17 5.25
C ALA A 177 -4.69 10.06 6.48
N LEU A 178 -3.58 9.90 7.19
CA LEU A 178 -3.19 10.75 8.32
C LEU A 178 -2.92 12.19 7.89
N GLY A 179 -2.33 12.41 6.71
CA GLY A 179 -2.20 13.74 6.13
C GLY A 179 -3.57 14.39 5.86
N ALA A 180 -4.56 13.61 5.45
CA ALA A 180 -5.93 14.11 5.32
C ALA A 180 -6.52 14.49 6.70
N VAL A 181 -6.30 13.70 7.73
CA VAL A 181 -6.70 14.02 9.11
C VAL A 181 -6.06 15.33 9.57
N GLU A 182 -4.76 15.51 9.37
CA GLU A 182 -4.03 16.74 9.74
C GLU A 182 -4.57 17.97 9.00
N ALA A 183 -4.90 17.85 7.71
CA ALA A 183 -5.51 18.93 6.95
C ALA A 183 -6.87 19.36 7.52
N TYR A 184 -7.68 18.41 7.97
CA TYR A 184 -8.96 18.70 8.61
C TYR A 184 -8.78 19.29 10.02
N ASP A 185 -7.84 18.79 10.82
CA ASP A 185 -7.50 19.34 12.14
C ASP A 185 -7.07 20.82 12.05
N ASN A 186 -6.34 21.17 10.98
CA ASN A 186 -5.88 22.54 10.73
C ASN A 186 -6.93 23.42 10.01
N SER A 187 -8.09 22.87 9.66
CA SER A 187 -9.15 23.59 8.96
C SER A 187 -10.14 24.25 9.89
N SER A 188 -11.02 25.08 9.31
CA SER A 188 -12.19 25.62 10.04
C SER A 188 -13.43 24.72 9.98
N ILE A 189 -13.34 23.54 9.36
CA ILE A 189 -14.45 22.60 9.24
C ILE A 189 -14.67 21.94 10.61
N SER A 190 -15.89 22.07 11.13
CA SER A 190 -16.24 21.43 12.40
C SER A 190 -16.22 19.91 12.30
N ARG A 191 -15.88 19.24 13.39
CA ARG A 191 -15.65 17.80 13.45
C ARG A 191 -16.83 16.96 12.94
N ASP A 192 -18.04 17.38 13.22
CA ASP A 192 -19.27 16.74 12.76
C ASP A 192 -19.49 16.80 11.24
N LYS A 193 -18.67 17.59 10.55
CA LYS A 193 -18.68 17.74 9.09
C LYS A 193 -17.46 17.12 8.40
N TRP A 194 -16.63 16.42 9.14
CA TRP A 194 -15.51 15.73 8.55
C TRP A 194 -15.98 14.55 7.70
N PRO A 195 -15.27 14.20 6.62
CA PRO A 195 -15.54 12.97 5.88
C PRO A 195 -15.18 11.74 6.70
N VAL A 196 -15.68 10.59 6.29
CA VAL A 196 -15.13 9.32 6.71
C VAL A 196 -13.84 9.05 5.94
N ILE A 197 -12.79 8.54 6.62
CA ILE A 197 -11.44 8.38 6.07
C ILE A 197 -10.99 6.95 6.24
N PHE A 198 -10.53 6.32 5.14
CA PHE A 198 -10.02 4.96 5.12
C PHE A 198 -8.60 4.91 4.54
N GLY A 199 -7.73 4.13 5.17
CA GLY A 199 -6.34 3.91 4.78
C GLY A 199 -6.03 2.45 4.47
N ILE A 200 -4.76 2.15 4.26
CA ILE A 200 -4.16 0.82 4.15
C ILE A 200 -2.77 0.92 4.79
N ASP A 201 -2.31 -0.07 5.45
CA ASP A 201 -1.05 -0.49 6.06
C ASP A 201 -1.20 -0.89 7.52
N GLY A 202 -2.13 -0.30 8.28
CA GLY A 202 -2.30 -0.57 9.70
C GLY A 202 -1.19 0.02 10.56
N LEU A 203 -0.75 1.24 10.23
CA LEU A 203 0.26 1.96 11.04
C LEU A 203 -0.25 2.27 12.43
N ASP A 204 0.63 2.29 13.42
CA ASP A 204 0.25 2.57 14.82
C ASP A 204 -0.48 3.91 14.96
N ASP A 205 -0.04 4.96 14.25
CA ASP A 205 -0.70 6.26 14.23
C ASP A 205 -2.11 6.18 13.62
N ALA A 206 -2.30 5.38 12.56
CA ALA A 206 -3.62 5.17 11.97
C ALA A 206 -4.55 4.39 12.90
N LEU A 207 -4.03 3.37 13.59
CA LEU A 207 -4.77 2.64 14.63
C LEU A 207 -5.19 3.56 15.77
N GLN A 208 -4.34 4.51 16.17
CA GLN A 208 -4.71 5.54 17.15
C GLN A 208 -5.77 6.50 16.59
N ALA A 209 -5.64 6.92 15.33
CA ALA A 209 -6.63 7.77 14.67
C ALA A 209 -8.00 7.09 14.58
N ILE A 210 -8.05 5.78 14.33
CA ILE A 210 -9.30 4.99 14.37
C ILE A 210 -9.90 4.96 15.76
N LYS A 211 -9.11 4.71 16.81
CA LYS A 211 -9.56 4.74 18.22
C LYS A 211 -10.13 6.10 18.63
N GLN A 212 -9.59 7.18 18.06
CA GLN A 212 -10.03 8.54 18.31
C GLN A 212 -11.22 8.97 17.43
N GLY A 213 -11.64 8.11 16.48
CA GLY A 213 -12.68 8.40 15.51
C GLY A 213 -12.25 9.34 14.38
N ASN A 214 -10.94 9.60 14.21
CA ASN A 214 -10.39 10.44 13.13
C ASN A 214 -10.32 9.72 11.79
N MET A 215 -10.18 8.41 11.83
CA MET A 215 -10.34 7.50 10.71
C MET A 215 -11.37 6.43 11.08
N GLN A 216 -11.96 5.79 10.07
CA GLN A 216 -12.99 4.77 10.29
C GLN A 216 -12.47 3.35 10.03
N GLY A 217 -11.35 3.21 9.34
CA GLY A 217 -10.74 1.91 9.14
C GLY A 217 -9.46 1.95 8.31
N THR A 218 -8.73 0.84 8.39
CA THR A 218 -7.55 0.57 7.58
C THR A 218 -7.47 -0.91 7.26
N VAL A 219 -6.61 -1.28 6.33
CA VAL A 219 -6.25 -2.67 6.04
C VAL A 219 -4.84 -2.90 6.55
N TYR A 220 -4.70 -3.76 7.56
CA TYR A 220 -3.39 -4.08 8.15
C TYR A 220 -2.56 -4.91 7.19
N ASN A 221 -1.36 -4.43 6.89
CA ASN A 221 -0.34 -5.09 6.12
C ASN A 221 0.71 -5.68 7.07
N ASP A 222 0.85 -7.01 7.12
CA ASP A 222 1.73 -7.67 8.08
C ASP A 222 3.22 -7.50 7.71
N LYS A 223 3.74 -6.33 8.05
CA LYS A 223 5.14 -5.94 7.82
C LYS A 223 6.13 -6.85 8.56
N GLU A 224 5.74 -7.41 9.71
CA GLU A 224 6.59 -8.29 10.49
C GLU A 224 6.70 -9.67 9.84
N ALA A 225 5.58 -10.21 9.36
CA ALA A 225 5.58 -11.47 8.61
C ALA A 225 6.42 -11.34 7.32
N GLN A 226 6.28 -10.24 6.58
CA GLN A 226 7.07 -10.00 5.37
C GLN A 226 8.57 -9.88 5.68
N ALA A 227 8.94 -9.05 6.66
CA ALA A 227 10.35 -8.89 7.05
C ALA A 227 10.95 -10.20 7.56
N GLY A 228 10.18 -10.96 8.36
CA GLY A 228 10.56 -12.27 8.85
C GLY A 228 10.78 -13.27 7.72
N GLU A 229 9.89 -13.28 6.72
CA GLU A 229 10.02 -14.17 5.58
C GLU A 229 11.21 -13.80 4.69
N ILE A 230 11.46 -12.53 4.39
CA ILE A 230 12.65 -12.08 3.66
C ILE A 230 13.92 -12.58 4.36
N ALA A 231 14.00 -12.39 5.69
CA ALA A 231 15.18 -12.80 6.46
C ALA A 231 15.36 -14.33 6.46
N ARG A 232 14.27 -15.09 6.64
CA ARG A 232 14.27 -16.56 6.67
C ARG A 232 14.68 -17.13 5.30
N LEU A 233 14.07 -16.62 4.23
CA LEU A 233 14.37 -17.03 2.86
C LEU A 233 15.82 -16.71 2.48
N ALA A 234 16.33 -15.52 2.84
CA ALA A 234 17.72 -15.14 2.60
C ALA A 234 18.71 -16.09 3.29
N VAL A 235 18.43 -16.47 4.54
CA VAL A 235 19.29 -17.42 5.31
C VAL A 235 19.28 -18.80 4.67
N ASP A 236 18.11 -19.31 4.23
CA ASP A 236 18.02 -20.63 3.64
C ASP A 236 18.63 -20.67 2.24
N LEU A 237 18.50 -19.62 1.44
CA LEU A 237 19.21 -19.47 0.15
C LEU A 237 20.73 -19.43 0.35
N PHE A 238 21.23 -18.70 1.35
CA PHE A 238 22.65 -18.64 1.69
C PHE A 238 23.20 -20.01 2.08
N LYS A 239 22.44 -20.77 2.89
CA LYS A 239 22.85 -22.09 3.37
C LYS A 239 22.63 -23.22 2.38
N GLY A 240 21.91 -22.97 1.28
CA GLY A 240 21.48 -23.99 0.32
C GLY A 240 20.47 -24.99 0.90
N ASN A 241 19.65 -24.55 1.86
CA ASN A 241 18.60 -25.36 2.45
C ASN A 241 17.43 -25.55 1.48
N SER A 242 16.54 -26.54 1.75
CA SER A 242 15.25 -26.66 1.07
C SER A 242 14.35 -25.44 1.35
N LEU A 243 13.62 -25.02 0.32
CA LEU A 243 12.66 -23.91 0.42
C LEU A 243 11.22 -24.40 0.66
N ASP A 244 10.98 -25.70 0.85
CA ASP A 244 9.64 -26.27 1.01
C ASP A 244 8.84 -25.66 2.19
N GLY A 245 9.55 -25.15 3.20
CA GLY A 245 8.95 -24.51 4.39
C GLY A 245 8.51 -23.04 4.20
N HIS A 246 8.75 -22.44 3.02
CA HIS A 246 8.45 -21.03 2.76
C HIS A 246 7.07 -20.79 2.13
N ASN A 247 6.32 -21.86 1.80
CA ASN A 247 4.99 -21.75 1.14
C ASN A 247 5.00 -20.81 -0.08
N LEU A 248 6.02 -20.94 -0.93
CA LEU A 248 6.15 -20.14 -2.14
C LEU A 248 5.16 -20.60 -3.21
N ASP A 249 4.24 -19.74 -3.59
CA ASP A 249 3.40 -19.97 -4.76
C ASP A 249 4.27 -20.00 -6.02
N GLU A 250 4.01 -20.98 -6.91
CA GLU A 250 4.84 -21.27 -8.10
C GLU A 250 6.36 -21.42 -7.78
N GLY A 251 6.72 -21.67 -6.51
CA GLY A 251 8.11 -21.72 -6.05
C GLY A 251 8.83 -20.37 -6.05
N LYS A 252 8.12 -19.25 -6.15
CA LYS A 252 8.64 -17.90 -6.38
C LYS A 252 8.07 -16.85 -5.46
N TYR A 253 6.76 -16.90 -5.18
CA TYR A 253 6.04 -15.83 -4.54
C TYR A 253 5.67 -16.19 -3.11
N TYR A 254 6.05 -15.35 -2.17
CA TYR A 254 5.42 -15.32 -0.86
C TYR A 254 4.48 -14.12 -0.80
N VAL A 255 3.21 -14.38 -0.59
CA VAL A 255 2.18 -13.35 -0.43
C VAL A 255 1.72 -13.32 1.01
N SER A 256 2.00 -12.22 1.71
CA SER A 256 1.57 -12.00 3.08
C SER A 256 0.08 -11.65 3.12
N PRO A 257 -0.70 -12.20 4.04
CA PRO A 257 -2.12 -11.88 4.16
C PRO A 257 -2.35 -10.44 4.66
N TYR A 258 -3.52 -9.92 4.33
CA TYR A 258 -4.04 -8.66 4.89
C TYR A 258 -5.13 -8.91 5.93
N TRP A 259 -5.35 -7.93 6.80
CA TRP A 259 -6.39 -7.98 7.83
C TRP A 259 -7.20 -6.69 7.84
N LYS A 260 -8.53 -6.79 7.95
CA LYS A 260 -9.39 -5.62 8.08
C LYS A 260 -9.36 -5.09 9.51
N VAL A 261 -9.23 -3.78 9.65
CA VAL A 261 -9.31 -3.07 10.92
C VAL A 261 -10.27 -1.88 10.77
N ASP A 262 -11.34 -1.88 11.52
CA ASP A 262 -12.30 -0.78 11.56
C ASP A 262 -12.78 -0.49 12.99
N VAL A 263 -13.62 0.53 13.15
CA VAL A 263 -14.14 0.96 14.46
C VAL A 263 -14.97 -0.13 15.16
N ASP A 264 -15.55 -1.07 14.41
CA ASP A 264 -16.38 -2.17 14.93
C ASP A 264 -15.55 -3.42 15.24
N LEU A 265 -14.48 -3.64 14.47
CA LEU A 265 -13.49 -4.69 14.71
C LEU A 265 -12.54 -4.19 15.79
N SER A 266 -12.95 -4.33 17.04
CA SER A 266 -12.06 -4.02 18.16
C SER A 266 -10.71 -4.73 17.92
N LEU A 267 -9.60 -4.01 18.13
CA LEU A 267 -8.20 -4.40 18.02
C LEU A 267 -7.79 -5.69 18.80
N ILE A 268 -8.71 -6.64 18.96
CA ILE A 268 -8.55 -7.84 19.79
C ILE A 268 -7.71 -8.93 19.10
N HIS A 269 -7.35 -8.76 17.82
CA HIS A 269 -6.71 -9.83 17.05
C HIS A 269 -5.40 -9.42 16.33
N ILE A 270 -4.80 -8.27 16.71
CA ILE A 270 -3.44 -7.90 16.23
C ILE A 270 -2.46 -8.01 17.39
#